data_24de04193d2d96c4afe711e5a00873a9
#
_entry.id   24de04193d2d96c4afe711e5a00873a9
#
_cell.length_a   1.000
_cell.length_b   1.000
_cell.length_c   1.000
_cell.angle_alpha   90.00
_cell.angle_beta   90.00
_cell.angle_gamma   90.00
#
_symmetry.space_group_name_H-M   'P 1'
#
loop_
_entity.id
_entity.type
_entity.pdbx_description
1 polymer ?
#
loop_
_entity_poly.entity_id
_entity_poly.type
_entity_poly.pdbx_seq_one_letter_code
_entity_poly.pdbx_strand_id
1 'polypeptide(L)'
;MVYKEFQGKKLSALGFGAMRLPVMSGNDSQIDIERTKEMVAYAMKNGVNYYDTAWGYHGGQSELVMGEILSEYPRESYYLASKFPGYDLNNMDKVQEIFEKQLEKCKTEYFDFYLFHNVCELNIDGYLDKKFGIFDYLIEQKRNGRIKHLGFSVHGTIETMERFLNAYGKDMEFCQIQLNWVDYHFQSADKKLDMLKKWNIPVWVMEPVRGGKLARLTEKQNEVLKNYRDVPAVEWAFRFLQTIPEVTVTLSGMSDFEQIKQNIDIYSAEKPLTDEEMNTLFGFAKEMTDEKILPCTSCKYCITHCPQEINIPYLIELYNEHIFTGGGFIASMALGAIEPEKQPSACVGCQSCEQVCPQNIKIAEMMSDFVKIIK
;
A
#
# COMPACT_ATOMS: atom_id res chain seq x y z
N MET A 1 -18.54 12.55 9.45
CA MET A 1 -17.42 12.20 8.54
C MET A 1 -16.48 13.39 8.41
N VAL A 2 -15.19 13.19 8.62
CA VAL A 2 -14.15 14.19 8.34
C VAL A 2 -13.92 14.25 6.81
N TYR A 3 -13.79 15.46 6.28
CA TYR A 3 -13.45 15.68 4.87
C TYR A 3 -12.16 16.48 4.75
N LYS A 4 -11.37 16.13 3.72
CA LYS A 4 -10.15 16.85 3.33
C LYS A 4 -10.36 17.50 1.96
N GLU A 5 -9.82 18.70 1.80
CA GLU A 5 -9.88 19.41 0.53
C GLU A 5 -8.80 18.92 -0.43
N PHE A 6 -9.19 18.61 -1.65
CA PHE A 6 -8.27 18.26 -2.73
C PHE A 6 -8.73 18.93 -4.03
N GLN A 7 -8.01 19.91 -4.51
CA GLN A 7 -8.27 20.64 -5.78
C GLN A 7 -9.75 21.06 -5.92
N GLY A 8 -10.32 21.66 -4.87
CA GLY A 8 -11.71 22.12 -4.84
C GLY A 8 -12.76 21.02 -4.61
N LYS A 9 -12.34 19.80 -4.33
CA LYS A 9 -13.20 18.67 -3.98
C LYS A 9 -13.11 18.35 -2.49
N LYS A 10 -14.22 17.96 -1.89
CA LYS A 10 -14.30 17.46 -0.52
C LYS A 10 -14.28 15.94 -0.53
N LEU A 11 -13.14 15.34 -0.20
CA LEU A 11 -12.99 13.89 -0.11
C LEU A 11 -13.19 13.45 1.34
N SER A 12 -13.95 12.37 1.56
CA SER A 12 -14.00 11.74 2.89
C SER A 12 -12.61 11.24 3.26
N ALA A 13 -12.15 11.58 4.46
CA ALA A 13 -10.84 11.15 4.97
C ALA A 13 -10.74 9.63 5.13
N LEU A 14 -11.90 8.94 5.27
CA LEU A 14 -12.02 7.50 5.15
C LEU A 14 -12.46 7.15 3.73
N GLY A 15 -11.68 6.34 3.02
CA GLY A 15 -12.02 5.75 1.75
C GLY A 15 -12.42 4.27 1.89
N PHE A 16 -13.37 3.83 1.07
CA PHE A 16 -13.80 2.44 1.00
C PHE A 16 -12.87 1.66 0.05
N GLY A 17 -11.98 0.83 0.61
CA GLY A 17 -11.06 0.00 -0.16
C GLY A 17 -11.69 -1.35 -0.52
N ALA A 18 -11.86 -1.64 -1.80
CA ALA A 18 -12.52 -2.84 -2.30
C ALA A 18 -11.57 -4.04 -2.51
N MET A 19 -10.41 -4.06 -1.84
CA MET A 19 -9.48 -5.20 -1.87
C MET A 19 -9.86 -6.31 -0.88
N ARG A 20 -10.71 -6.01 0.11
CA ARG A 20 -11.08 -6.94 1.19
C ARG A 20 -12.60 -6.95 1.40
N LEU A 21 -13.36 -7.02 0.30
CA LEU A 21 -14.81 -7.14 0.36
C LEU A 21 -15.22 -8.43 1.08
N PRO A 22 -16.42 -8.49 1.68
CA PRO A 22 -16.95 -9.73 2.23
C PRO A 22 -16.94 -10.84 1.18
N VAL A 23 -16.55 -12.06 1.57
CA VAL A 23 -16.48 -13.21 0.68
C VAL A 23 -17.28 -14.38 1.21
N MET A 24 -17.80 -15.21 0.30
CA MET A 24 -18.53 -16.42 0.63
C MET A 24 -17.55 -17.58 0.88
N SER A 25 -17.74 -18.29 1.98
CA SER A 25 -16.98 -19.53 2.29
C SER A 25 -15.46 -19.38 2.25
N GLY A 26 -14.93 -18.18 2.51
CA GLY A 26 -13.49 -17.91 2.51
C GLY A 26 -12.83 -17.94 1.13
N ASN A 27 -13.60 -17.95 0.05
CA ASN A 27 -13.08 -17.90 -1.31
C ASN A 27 -12.99 -16.44 -1.79
N ASP A 28 -11.78 -15.94 -1.97
CA ASP A 28 -11.52 -14.55 -2.33
C ASP A 28 -12.19 -14.10 -3.63
N SER A 29 -12.37 -15.00 -4.60
CA SER A 29 -13.06 -14.68 -5.87
C SER A 29 -14.59 -14.71 -5.78
N GLN A 30 -15.16 -15.10 -4.64
CA GLN A 30 -16.61 -15.17 -4.43
C GLN A 30 -17.07 -14.10 -3.45
N ILE A 31 -17.22 -12.88 -3.96
CA ILE A 31 -17.67 -11.74 -3.15
C ILE A 31 -19.13 -11.96 -2.73
N ASP A 32 -19.43 -11.71 -1.45
CA ASP A 32 -20.79 -11.60 -0.95
C ASP A 32 -21.39 -10.25 -1.38
N ILE A 33 -22.09 -10.27 -2.51
CA ILE A 33 -22.61 -9.07 -3.18
C ILE A 33 -23.65 -8.36 -2.31
N GLU A 34 -24.58 -9.10 -1.71
CA GLU A 34 -25.64 -8.51 -0.89
C GLU A 34 -25.03 -7.79 0.34
N ARG A 35 -24.11 -8.45 1.02
CA ARG A 35 -23.43 -7.84 2.17
C ARG A 35 -22.57 -6.65 1.76
N THR A 36 -21.88 -6.73 0.62
CA THR A 36 -21.13 -5.60 0.07
C THR A 36 -22.03 -4.41 -0.23
N LYS A 37 -23.18 -4.67 -0.84
CA LYS A 37 -24.21 -3.65 -1.16
C LYS A 37 -24.72 -2.95 0.11
N GLU A 38 -25.06 -3.71 1.14
CA GLU A 38 -25.46 -3.15 2.44
C GLU A 38 -24.36 -2.27 3.06
N MET A 39 -23.11 -2.71 2.98
CA MET A 39 -21.97 -1.96 3.50
C MET A 39 -21.72 -0.67 2.71
N VAL A 40 -21.79 -0.72 1.38
CA VAL A 40 -21.66 0.48 0.54
C VAL A 40 -22.80 1.47 0.80
N ALA A 41 -24.04 0.98 0.92
CA ALA A 41 -25.19 1.83 1.27
C ALA A 41 -25.01 2.53 2.62
N TYR A 42 -24.51 1.80 3.62
CA TYR A 42 -24.19 2.37 4.93
C TYR A 42 -23.06 3.40 4.85
N ALA A 43 -22.00 3.13 4.08
CA ALA A 43 -20.88 4.05 3.85
C ALA A 43 -21.36 5.36 3.21
N MET A 44 -22.12 5.27 2.11
CA MET A 44 -22.69 6.42 1.40
C MET A 44 -23.56 7.28 2.34
N LYS A 45 -24.49 6.62 3.06
CA LYS A 45 -25.39 7.30 4.01
C LYS A 45 -24.65 8.08 5.10
N ASN A 46 -23.47 7.61 5.49
CA ASN A 46 -22.63 8.21 6.52
C ASN A 46 -21.50 9.09 5.97
N GLY A 47 -21.57 9.44 4.68
CA GLY A 47 -20.71 10.44 4.06
C GLY A 47 -19.38 9.95 3.54
N VAL A 48 -19.14 8.64 3.44
CA VAL A 48 -18.01 8.11 2.67
C VAL A 48 -18.29 8.32 1.19
N ASN A 49 -17.40 9.04 0.51
CA ASN A 49 -17.59 9.37 -0.90
C ASN A 49 -16.40 8.97 -1.79
N TYR A 50 -15.39 8.27 -1.26
CA TYR A 50 -14.24 7.77 -2.01
C TYR A 50 -14.21 6.25 -2.01
N TYR A 51 -14.22 5.64 -3.20
CA TYR A 51 -14.23 4.20 -3.42
C TYR A 51 -13.05 3.79 -4.29
N ASP A 52 -12.26 2.82 -3.81
CA ASP A 52 -11.02 2.37 -4.45
C ASP A 52 -11.11 0.89 -4.82
N THR A 53 -10.93 0.58 -6.09
CA THR A 53 -10.85 -0.78 -6.62
C THR A 53 -9.60 -0.97 -7.48
N ALA A 54 -9.38 -2.15 -8.03
CA ALA A 54 -8.33 -2.42 -9.01
C ALA A 54 -8.61 -3.71 -9.81
N TRP A 55 -7.93 -3.82 -10.96
CA TRP A 55 -8.05 -4.90 -11.93
C TRP A 55 -7.98 -6.31 -11.34
N GLY A 56 -7.01 -6.57 -10.45
CA GLY A 56 -6.77 -7.91 -9.90
C GLY A 56 -7.47 -8.22 -8.58
N TYR A 57 -8.16 -7.26 -7.97
CA TYR A 57 -8.79 -7.47 -6.67
C TYR A 57 -9.90 -8.53 -6.76
N HIS A 58 -9.90 -9.46 -5.81
CA HIS A 58 -10.83 -10.60 -5.79
C HIS A 58 -10.82 -11.43 -7.09
N GLY A 59 -9.63 -11.68 -7.63
CA GLY A 59 -9.51 -12.41 -8.91
C GLY A 59 -10.14 -11.68 -10.09
N GLY A 60 -10.22 -10.36 -10.05
CA GLY A 60 -10.80 -9.50 -11.08
C GLY A 60 -12.30 -9.22 -10.91
N GLN A 61 -12.93 -9.70 -9.82
CA GLN A 61 -14.34 -9.52 -9.55
C GLN A 61 -14.67 -8.16 -8.89
N SER A 62 -13.72 -7.53 -8.21
CA SER A 62 -13.97 -6.30 -7.45
C SER A 62 -14.51 -5.16 -8.31
N GLU A 63 -13.93 -4.91 -9.50
CA GLU A 63 -14.41 -3.87 -10.41
C GLU A 63 -15.84 -4.13 -10.91
N LEU A 64 -16.18 -5.40 -11.19
CA LEU A 64 -17.55 -5.79 -11.62
C LEU A 64 -18.57 -5.53 -10.51
N VAL A 65 -18.28 -6.00 -9.30
CA VAL A 65 -19.19 -5.86 -8.15
C VAL A 65 -19.34 -4.41 -7.73
N MET A 66 -18.24 -3.66 -7.66
CA MET A 66 -18.30 -2.24 -7.32
C MET A 66 -19.00 -1.43 -8.42
N GLY A 67 -18.78 -1.76 -9.68
CA GLY A 67 -19.49 -1.14 -10.81
C GLY A 67 -21.00 -1.38 -10.75
N GLU A 68 -21.43 -2.61 -10.43
CA GLU A 68 -22.85 -2.95 -10.26
C GLU A 68 -23.47 -2.12 -9.13
N ILE A 69 -22.86 -2.15 -7.95
CA ILE A 69 -23.41 -1.49 -6.76
C ILE A 69 -23.39 0.03 -6.91
N LEU A 70 -22.28 0.61 -7.36
CA LEU A 70 -22.15 2.07 -7.47
C LEU A 70 -23.00 2.67 -8.58
N SER A 71 -23.35 1.89 -9.64
CA SER A 71 -24.25 2.34 -10.70
C SER A 71 -25.68 2.61 -10.23
N GLU A 72 -26.07 2.15 -9.03
CA GLU A 72 -27.37 2.45 -8.42
C GLU A 72 -27.43 3.88 -7.81
N TYR A 73 -26.29 4.57 -7.70
CA TYR A 73 -26.20 5.91 -7.13
C TYR A 73 -25.88 6.95 -8.20
N PRO A 74 -26.30 8.23 -8.02
CA PRO A 74 -25.90 9.30 -8.92
C PRO A 74 -24.37 9.35 -9.05
N ARG A 75 -23.84 9.36 -10.28
CA ARG A 75 -22.41 9.25 -10.55
C ARG A 75 -21.57 10.36 -9.87
N GLU A 76 -22.16 11.54 -9.73
CA GLU A 76 -21.57 12.71 -9.08
C GLU A 76 -21.57 12.65 -7.54
N SER A 77 -22.23 11.65 -6.95
CA SER A 77 -22.31 11.50 -5.49
C SER A 77 -21.10 10.81 -4.87
N TYR A 78 -20.22 10.25 -5.69
CA TYR A 78 -19.03 9.54 -5.24
C TYR A 78 -17.84 9.72 -6.17
N TYR A 79 -16.65 9.48 -5.65
CA TYR A 79 -15.38 9.42 -6.37
C TYR A 79 -14.95 7.96 -6.50
N LEU A 80 -14.63 7.55 -7.73
CA LEU A 80 -14.20 6.19 -8.05
C LEU A 80 -12.74 6.18 -8.51
N ALA A 81 -11.95 5.30 -7.89
CA ALA A 81 -10.57 5.05 -8.25
C ALA A 81 -10.37 3.63 -8.80
N SER A 82 -9.61 3.50 -9.90
CA SER A 82 -9.03 2.23 -10.34
C SER A 82 -7.58 2.44 -10.80
N LYS A 83 -6.90 1.37 -11.22
CA LYS A 83 -5.45 1.38 -11.39
C LYS A 83 -5.04 0.53 -12.58
N PHE A 84 -4.05 0.99 -13.35
CA PHE A 84 -3.44 0.20 -14.43
C PHE A 84 -2.56 -0.92 -13.83
N PRO A 85 -2.82 -2.20 -14.13
CA PRO A 85 -2.20 -3.35 -13.48
C PRO A 85 -0.81 -3.68 -14.03
N GLY A 86 0.13 -2.73 -14.03
CA GLY A 86 1.50 -2.92 -14.50
C GLY A 86 2.38 -3.76 -13.58
N TYR A 87 1.85 -4.29 -12.48
CA TYR A 87 2.50 -5.33 -11.68
C TYR A 87 2.57 -6.69 -12.41
N ASP A 88 1.71 -6.91 -13.38
CA ASP A 88 1.84 -8.00 -14.34
C ASP A 88 2.42 -7.44 -15.64
N LEU A 89 3.67 -7.81 -15.93
CA LEU A 89 4.41 -7.30 -17.09
C LEU A 89 3.76 -7.66 -18.44
N ASN A 90 2.91 -8.70 -18.47
CA ASN A 90 2.12 -9.06 -19.66
C ASN A 90 1.03 -8.04 -20.01
N ASN A 91 0.80 -7.06 -19.15
CA ASN A 91 -0.17 -5.99 -19.37
C ASN A 91 0.44 -4.70 -19.96
N MET A 92 1.78 -4.59 -19.99
CA MET A 92 2.45 -3.33 -20.34
C MET A 92 2.06 -2.80 -21.75
N ASP A 93 1.82 -3.67 -22.71
CA ASP A 93 1.42 -3.32 -24.08
C ASP A 93 -0.10 -3.23 -24.29
N LYS A 94 -0.91 -3.34 -23.20
CA LYS A 94 -2.38 -3.44 -23.26
C LYS A 94 -3.09 -2.30 -22.53
N VAL A 95 -2.43 -1.18 -22.34
CA VAL A 95 -2.98 -0.08 -21.51
C VAL A 95 -4.36 0.38 -22.00
N GLN A 96 -4.54 0.52 -23.31
CA GLN A 96 -5.82 0.91 -23.90
C GLN A 96 -6.91 -0.14 -23.67
N GLU A 97 -6.64 -1.40 -24.00
CA GLU A 97 -7.60 -2.51 -23.83
C GLU A 97 -8.06 -2.62 -22.36
N ILE A 98 -7.09 -2.58 -21.44
CA ILE A 98 -7.37 -2.68 -20.01
C ILE A 98 -8.19 -1.51 -19.51
N PHE A 99 -7.85 -0.29 -19.89
CA PHE A 99 -8.57 0.91 -19.46
C PHE A 99 -10.03 0.89 -19.94
N GLU A 100 -10.29 0.55 -21.22
CA GLU A 100 -11.65 0.41 -21.74
C GLU A 100 -12.44 -0.67 -20.99
N LYS A 101 -11.81 -1.79 -20.72
CA LYS A 101 -12.44 -2.90 -20.00
C LYS A 101 -12.74 -2.57 -18.54
N GLN A 102 -11.89 -1.75 -17.90
CA GLN A 102 -12.14 -1.25 -16.55
C GLN A 102 -13.34 -0.29 -16.49
N LEU A 103 -13.49 0.58 -17.46
CA LEU A 103 -14.67 1.44 -17.58
C LEU A 103 -15.96 0.61 -17.78
N GLU A 104 -15.90 -0.42 -18.63
CA GLU A 104 -17.01 -1.36 -18.82
C GLU A 104 -17.37 -2.08 -17.52
N LYS A 105 -16.41 -2.70 -16.85
CA LYS A 105 -16.59 -3.40 -15.57
C LYS A 105 -17.16 -2.49 -14.48
N CYS A 106 -16.65 -1.28 -14.39
CA CYS A 106 -17.09 -0.30 -13.40
C CYS A 106 -18.37 0.45 -13.81
N LYS A 107 -18.95 0.14 -14.99
CA LYS A 107 -20.17 0.79 -15.52
C LYS A 107 -20.08 2.32 -15.48
N THR A 108 -18.95 2.89 -15.89
CA THR A 108 -18.69 4.33 -15.84
C THR A 108 -17.99 4.83 -17.11
N GLU A 109 -18.18 6.10 -17.43
CA GLU A 109 -17.50 6.74 -18.57
C GLU A 109 -16.15 7.37 -18.19
N TYR A 110 -15.89 7.53 -16.89
CA TYR A 110 -14.64 8.15 -16.38
C TYR A 110 -14.32 7.65 -14.98
N PHE A 111 -13.01 7.68 -14.66
CA PHE A 111 -12.53 7.56 -13.29
C PHE A 111 -12.22 8.94 -12.71
N ASP A 112 -12.62 9.17 -11.46
CA ASP A 112 -12.20 10.39 -10.74
C ASP A 112 -10.71 10.35 -10.42
N PHE A 113 -10.22 9.16 -10.04
CA PHE A 113 -8.82 8.91 -9.71
C PHE A 113 -8.32 7.68 -10.45
N TYR A 114 -7.19 7.79 -11.10
CA TYR A 114 -6.59 6.66 -11.78
C TYR A 114 -5.09 6.59 -11.47
N LEU A 115 -4.55 5.38 -11.28
CA LEU A 115 -3.20 5.20 -10.78
C LEU A 115 -2.36 4.28 -11.67
N PHE A 116 -1.07 4.59 -11.78
CA PHE A 116 -0.08 3.56 -12.07
C PHE A 116 -0.02 2.63 -10.86
N HIS A 117 -0.39 1.36 -11.02
CA HIS A 117 -0.54 0.43 -9.89
C HIS A 117 0.78 -0.17 -9.48
N ASN A 118 1.13 -0.04 -8.18
CA ASN A 118 2.22 -0.76 -7.56
C ASN A 118 3.57 -0.51 -8.24
N VAL A 119 3.99 0.75 -8.36
CA VAL A 119 5.34 1.08 -8.84
C VAL A 119 6.36 0.42 -7.93
N CYS A 120 7.19 -0.46 -8.49
CA CYS A 120 8.19 -1.23 -7.76
C CYS A 120 9.33 -1.66 -8.70
N GLU A 121 10.33 -2.33 -8.16
CA GLU A 121 11.54 -2.77 -8.87
C GLU A 121 11.21 -3.65 -10.09
N LEU A 122 10.15 -4.46 -9.99
CA LEU A 122 9.72 -5.36 -11.07
C LEU A 122 9.26 -4.61 -12.32
N ASN A 123 8.59 -3.47 -12.16
CA ASN A 123 7.84 -2.84 -13.25
C ASN A 123 8.28 -1.42 -13.61
N ILE A 124 9.17 -0.82 -12.84
CA ILE A 124 9.60 0.56 -13.08
C ILE A 124 10.16 0.77 -14.49
N ASP A 125 10.97 -0.15 -14.99
CA ASP A 125 11.53 -0.07 -16.34
C ASP A 125 10.43 -0.16 -17.41
N GLY A 126 9.42 -1.01 -17.20
CA GLY A 126 8.25 -1.09 -18.08
C GLY A 126 7.43 0.19 -18.07
N TYR A 127 7.18 0.78 -16.91
CA TYR A 127 6.47 2.06 -16.82
C TYR A 127 7.23 3.22 -17.48
N LEU A 128 8.56 3.19 -17.47
CA LEU A 128 9.40 4.23 -18.08
C LEU A 128 9.69 3.99 -19.57
N ASP A 129 9.46 2.78 -20.07
CA ASP A 129 9.72 2.43 -21.46
C ASP A 129 8.64 3.01 -22.39
N LYS A 130 9.01 4.01 -23.16
CA LYS A 130 8.11 4.73 -24.08
C LYS A 130 7.49 3.81 -25.15
N LYS A 131 8.09 2.62 -25.44
CA LYS A 131 7.50 1.71 -26.42
C LYS A 131 6.11 1.21 -26.04
N PHE A 132 5.80 1.15 -24.75
CA PHE A 132 4.49 0.72 -24.26
C PHE A 132 3.45 1.85 -24.27
N GLY A 133 3.88 3.12 -24.33
CA GLY A 133 2.99 4.29 -24.43
C GLY A 133 2.04 4.49 -23.24
N ILE A 134 2.30 3.87 -22.09
CA ILE A 134 1.39 3.87 -20.93
C ILE A 134 1.15 5.29 -20.46
N PHE A 135 2.23 6.04 -20.18
CA PHE A 135 2.12 7.41 -19.70
C PHE A 135 1.38 8.30 -20.70
N ASP A 136 1.78 8.25 -21.97
CA ASP A 136 1.18 9.09 -23.02
C ASP A 136 -0.32 8.81 -23.17
N TYR A 137 -0.73 7.54 -23.13
CA TYR A 137 -2.13 7.14 -23.19
C TYR A 137 -2.92 7.66 -21.98
N LEU A 138 -2.41 7.48 -20.75
CA LEU A 138 -3.11 7.91 -19.54
C LEU A 138 -3.23 9.45 -19.46
N ILE A 139 -2.20 10.19 -19.91
CA ILE A 139 -2.25 11.65 -20.02
C ILE A 139 -3.28 12.09 -21.07
N GLU A 140 -3.38 11.36 -22.18
CA GLU A 140 -4.41 11.63 -23.19
C GLU A 140 -5.81 11.40 -22.60
N GLN A 141 -6.04 10.28 -21.88
CA GLN A 141 -7.33 10.04 -21.23
C GLN A 141 -7.67 11.12 -20.18
N LYS A 142 -6.66 11.66 -19.50
CA LYS A 142 -6.83 12.80 -18.59
C LYS A 142 -7.25 14.06 -19.35
N ARG A 143 -6.61 14.37 -20.46
CA ARG A 143 -6.99 15.53 -21.31
C ARG A 143 -8.41 15.40 -21.88
N ASN A 144 -8.81 14.19 -22.22
CA ASN A 144 -10.14 13.86 -22.71
C ASN A 144 -11.21 13.81 -21.60
N GLY A 145 -10.82 14.01 -20.34
CA GLY A 145 -11.72 14.03 -19.18
C GLY A 145 -12.21 12.66 -18.73
N ARG A 146 -11.63 11.56 -19.24
CA ARG A 146 -11.94 10.18 -18.84
C ARG A 146 -11.15 9.76 -17.59
N ILE A 147 -10.07 10.47 -17.27
CA ILE A 147 -9.39 10.45 -15.96
C ILE A 147 -9.45 11.89 -15.44
N LYS A 148 -9.98 12.09 -14.23
CA LYS A 148 -10.01 13.43 -13.63
C LYS A 148 -8.69 13.76 -12.94
N HIS A 149 -8.16 12.81 -12.17
CA HIS A 149 -6.89 12.93 -11.44
C HIS A 149 -6.03 11.70 -11.68
N LEU A 150 -4.78 11.91 -12.12
CA LEU A 150 -3.80 10.86 -12.36
C LEU A 150 -2.79 10.82 -11.22
N GLY A 151 -2.52 9.63 -10.71
CA GLY A 151 -1.57 9.39 -9.65
C GLY A 151 -0.87 8.04 -9.78
N PHE A 152 -0.23 7.59 -8.71
CA PHE A 152 0.43 6.31 -8.68
C PHE A 152 0.36 5.68 -7.28
N SER A 153 0.48 4.36 -7.20
CA SER A 153 0.73 3.66 -5.94
C SER A 153 2.12 3.04 -5.95
N VAL A 154 2.79 2.98 -4.80
CA VAL A 154 4.17 2.51 -4.73
C VAL A 154 4.38 1.58 -3.54
N HIS A 155 4.93 0.39 -3.82
CA HIS A 155 5.51 -0.52 -2.84
C HIS A 155 7.03 -0.61 -2.95
N GLY A 156 7.61 -0.09 -4.03
CA GLY A 156 9.04 -0.09 -4.27
C GLY A 156 9.86 0.75 -3.28
N THR A 157 11.17 0.61 -3.41
CA THR A 157 12.16 1.37 -2.63
C THR A 157 12.10 2.88 -2.88
N ILE A 158 12.80 3.63 -2.06
CA ILE A 158 12.98 5.08 -2.24
C ILE A 158 13.58 5.39 -3.61
N GLU A 159 14.58 4.61 -4.05
CA GLU A 159 15.25 4.79 -5.35
C GLU A 159 14.27 4.57 -6.52
N THR A 160 13.45 3.54 -6.44
CA THR A 160 12.42 3.24 -7.46
C THR A 160 11.37 4.36 -7.52
N MET A 161 10.90 4.83 -6.37
CA MET A 161 9.97 5.94 -6.28
C MET A 161 10.56 7.24 -6.85
N GLU A 162 11.83 7.53 -6.56
CA GLU A 162 12.54 8.71 -7.08
C GLU A 162 12.68 8.64 -8.62
N ARG A 163 12.99 7.47 -9.17
CA ARG A 163 13.03 7.25 -10.63
C ARG A 163 11.70 7.58 -11.29
N PHE A 164 10.60 7.10 -10.70
CA PHE A 164 9.26 7.38 -11.23
C PHE A 164 8.91 8.87 -11.14
N LEU A 165 9.17 9.50 -10.00
CA LEU A 165 8.91 10.92 -9.79
C LEU A 165 9.76 11.82 -10.70
N ASN A 166 11.02 11.50 -10.91
CA ASN A 166 11.88 12.25 -11.83
C ASN A 166 11.37 12.19 -13.28
N ALA A 167 10.73 11.10 -13.68
CA ALA A 167 10.16 10.95 -15.02
C ALA A 167 8.79 11.63 -15.15
N TYR A 168 7.88 11.40 -14.19
CA TYR A 168 6.46 11.71 -14.33
C TYR A 168 5.87 12.53 -13.18
N GLY A 169 6.64 12.86 -12.14
CA GLY A 169 6.13 13.50 -10.92
C GLY A 169 5.39 14.80 -11.13
N LYS A 170 5.75 15.58 -12.17
CA LYS A 170 5.07 16.85 -12.52
C LYS A 170 3.62 16.67 -12.95
N ASP A 171 3.26 15.49 -13.45
CA ASP A 171 1.94 15.15 -13.94
C ASP A 171 1.13 14.32 -12.94
N MET A 172 1.77 13.90 -11.81
CA MET A 172 1.12 13.16 -10.75
C MET A 172 0.49 14.10 -9.73
N GLU A 173 -0.78 13.86 -9.40
CA GLU A 173 -1.56 14.73 -8.53
C GLU A 173 -1.72 14.16 -7.12
N PHE A 174 -1.50 12.86 -6.95
CA PHE A 174 -1.55 12.16 -5.66
C PHE A 174 -0.74 10.86 -5.72
N CYS A 175 -0.37 10.37 -4.54
CA CYS A 175 0.33 9.10 -4.42
C CYS A 175 -0.27 8.24 -3.31
N GLN A 176 -0.46 6.94 -3.59
CA GLN A 176 -0.91 5.96 -2.61
C GLN A 176 0.28 5.17 -2.08
N ILE A 177 0.53 5.26 -0.77
CA ILE A 177 1.62 4.56 -0.09
C ILE A 177 1.12 3.67 1.04
N GLN A 178 1.87 2.61 1.37
CA GLN A 178 1.69 1.86 2.60
C GLN A 178 2.16 2.72 3.76
N LEU A 179 1.25 3.02 4.71
CA LEU A 179 1.53 3.89 5.84
C LEU A 179 0.72 3.49 7.07
N ASN A 180 1.42 3.22 8.13
CA ASN A 180 0.90 3.01 9.49
C ASN A 180 2.04 3.25 10.48
N TRP A 181 1.77 3.22 11.77
CA TRP A 181 2.78 3.54 12.79
C TRP A 181 3.94 2.52 12.92
N VAL A 182 3.81 1.29 12.37
CA VAL A 182 4.92 0.35 12.24
C VAL A 182 5.75 0.67 10.99
N ASP A 183 5.07 0.77 9.84
CA ASP A 183 5.72 0.95 8.55
C ASP A 183 6.33 2.34 8.37
N TYR A 184 5.97 3.28 9.26
CA TYR A 184 6.52 4.63 9.26
C TYR A 184 8.06 4.61 9.20
N HIS A 185 8.69 3.80 10.05
CA HIS A 185 10.14 3.59 10.01
C HIS A 185 10.52 2.26 9.34
N PHE A 186 9.77 1.19 9.56
CA PHE A 186 10.10 -0.15 9.08
C PHE A 186 10.13 -0.25 7.55
N GLN A 187 9.15 0.38 6.85
CA GLN A 187 9.09 0.45 5.39
C GLN A 187 9.57 1.81 4.85
N SER A 188 10.27 2.60 5.66
CA SER A 188 10.73 3.95 5.29
C SER A 188 9.60 4.84 4.75
N ALA A 189 8.37 4.70 5.28
CA ALA A 189 7.25 5.52 4.85
C ALA A 189 7.46 7.00 5.20
N ASP A 190 8.18 7.31 6.28
CA ASP A 190 8.66 8.66 6.64
C ASP A 190 9.45 9.31 5.49
N LYS A 191 10.38 8.58 4.88
CA LYS A 191 11.18 9.08 3.75
C LYS A 191 10.35 9.25 2.48
N LYS A 192 9.36 8.35 2.25
CA LYS A 192 8.41 8.48 1.15
C LYS A 192 7.54 9.74 1.31
N LEU A 193 7.07 10.01 2.54
CA LEU A 193 6.34 11.23 2.88
C LEU A 193 7.18 12.48 2.61
N ASP A 194 8.43 12.52 3.07
CA ASP A 194 9.34 13.63 2.83
C ASP A 194 9.60 13.88 1.34
N MET A 195 9.68 12.81 0.55
CA MET A 195 9.84 12.90 -0.89
C MET A 195 8.57 13.48 -1.54
N LEU A 196 7.38 12.98 -1.21
CA LEU A 196 6.12 13.46 -1.74
C LEU A 196 5.86 14.92 -1.36
N LYS A 197 6.22 15.32 -0.15
CA LYS A 197 6.15 16.72 0.30
C LYS A 197 6.98 17.66 -0.57
N LYS A 198 8.20 17.26 -0.98
CA LYS A 198 9.05 18.04 -1.89
C LYS A 198 8.42 18.22 -3.27
N TRP A 199 7.61 17.25 -3.71
CA TRP A 199 6.90 17.30 -4.97
C TRP A 199 5.50 17.95 -4.86
N ASN A 200 5.07 18.34 -3.66
CA ASN A 200 3.70 18.82 -3.36
C ASN A 200 2.62 17.81 -3.79
N ILE A 201 2.89 16.52 -3.61
CA ILE A 201 1.98 15.43 -3.94
C ILE A 201 1.34 14.93 -2.64
N PRO A 202 0.02 15.08 -2.46
CA PRO A 202 -0.70 14.58 -1.30
C PRO A 202 -0.79 13.06 -1.28
N VAL A 203 -1.06 12.51 -0.10
CA VAL A 203 -0.94 11.08 0.21
C VAL A 203 -2.29 10.43 0.41
N TRP A 204 -2.51 9.32 -0.29
CA TRP A 204 -3.51 8.31 0.00
C TRP A 204 -2.83 7.14 0.73
N VAL A 205 -3.48 6.65 1.77
CA VAL A 205 -2.90 5.59 2.60
C VAL A 205 -3.51 4.24 2.24
N MET A 206 -2.67 3.25 1.95
CA MET A 206 -3.02 1.84 1.94
C MET A 206 -2.40 1.13 3.15
N GLU A 207 -2.95 -0.02 3.52
CA GLU A 207 -2.53 -0.83 4.68
C GLU A 207 -2.51 -0.06 6.03
N PRO A 208 -3.54 0.74 6.35
CA PRO A 208 -3.58 1.57 7.55
C PRO A 208 -3.48 0.76 8.85
N VAL A 209 -3.95 -0.48 8.82
CA VAL A 209 -3.91 -1.43 9.95
C VAL A 209 -3.11 -2.70 9.63
N ARG A 210 -2.29 -2.66 8.58
CA ARG A 210 -1.38 -3.73 8.17
C ARG A 210 -2.07 -5.11 8.12
N GLY A 211 -3.10 -5.20 7.29
CA GLY A 211 -3.90 -6.42 7.14
C GLY A 211 -4.69 -6.82 8.40
N GLY A 212 -4.95 -5.86 9.30
CA GLY A 212 -5.66 -6.08 10.57
C GLY A 212 -4.74 -6.40 11.76
N LYS A 213 -3.42 -6.50 11.57
CA LYS A 213 -2.48 -6.76 12.67
C LYS A 213 -2.51 -5.64 13.72
N LEU A 214 -2.59 -4.39 13.28
CA LEU A 214 -2.59 -3.23 14.18
C LEU A 214 -3.95 -2.94 14.81
N ALA A 215 -4.98 -3.67 14.44
CA ALA A 215 -6.27 -3.68 15.13
C ALA A 215 -6.32 -4.66 16.32
N ARG A 216 -5.26 -5.48 16.51
CA ARG A 216 -5.17 -6.54 17.53
C ARG A 216 -3.82 -6.45 18.23
N LEU A 217 -3.72 -5.57 19.20
CA LEU A 217 -2.53 -5.43 20.05
C LEU A 217 -2.54 -6.45 21.19
N THR A 218 -1.37 -6.70 21.78
CA THR A 218 -1.25 -7.54 22.99
C THR A 218 -1.94 -6.89 24.18
N GLU A 219 -2.31 -7.68 25.19
CA GLU A 219 -2.91 -7.17 26.45
C GLU A 219 -2.02 -6.09 27.09
N LYS A 220 -0.70 -6.35 27.17
CA LYS A 220 0.28 -5.41 27.71
C LYS A 220 0.26 -4.05 26.96
N GLN A 221 0.25 -4.08 25.64
CA GLN A 221 0.19 -2.87 24.82
C GLN A 221 -1.13 -2.11 25.00
N ASN A 222 -2.25 -2.85 25.03
CA ASN A 222 -3.56 -2.26 25.29
C ASN A 222 -3.64 -1.61 26.68
N GLU A 223 -3.08 -2.22 27.73
CA GLU A 223 -3.03 -1.66 29.07
C GLU A 223 -2.23 -0.34 29.11
N VAL A 224 -1.11 -0.26 28.41
CA VAL A 224 -0.34 0.98 28.31
C VAL A 224 -1.14 2.06 27.60
N LEU A 225 -1.79 1.74 26.48
CA LEU A 225 -2.61 2.71 25.73
C LEU A 225 -3.83 3.21 26.51
N LYS A 226 -4.42 2.37 27.37
CA LYS A 226 -5.53 2.78 28.25
C LYS A 226 -5.16 3.90 29.23
N ASN A 227 -3.89 4.03 29.61
CA ASN A 227 -3.44 5.14 30.44
C ASN A 227 -3.61 6.51 29.74
N TYR A 228 -3.60 6.52 28.43
CA TYR A 228 -3.86 7.71 27.62
C TYR A 228 -5.35 7.81 27.28
N ARG A 229 -5.90 6.73 26.71
CA ARG A 229 -7.31 6.67 26.27
C ARG A 229 -7.77 5.20 26.25
N ASP A 230 -8.96 4.94 26.76
CA ASP A 230 -9.60 3.63 26.67
C ASP A 230 -10.41 3.54 25.36
N VAL A 231 -9.69 3.30 24.26
CA VAL A 231 -10.26 3.14 22.92
C VAL A 231 -9.67 1.90 22.23
N PRO A 232 -10.36 1.33 21.24
CA PRO A 232 -9.86 0.15 20.52
C PRO A 232 -8.53 0.41 19.79
N ALA A 233 -7.71 -0.62 19.64
CA ALA A 233 -6.41 -0.54 18.97
C ALA A 233 -6.49 0.06 17.55
N VAL A 234 -7.55 -0.25 16.81
CA VAL A 234 -7.77 0.30 15.46
C VAL A 234 -7.92 1.83 15.46
N GLU A 235 -8.49 2.42 16.53
CA GLU A 235 -8.62 3.88 16.64
C GLU A 235 -7.24 4.52 16.77
N TRP A 236 -6.29 3.92 17.49
CA TRP A 236 -4.91 4.38 17.56
C TRP A 236 -4.24 4.42 16.19
N ALA A 237 -4.43 3.36 15.38
CA ALA A 237 -3.88 3.31 14.04
C ALA A 237 -4.45 4.42 13.12
N PHE A 238 -5.74 4.68 13.16
CA PHE A 238 -6.34 5.74 12.35
C PHE A 238 -6.02 7.14 12.86
N ARG A 239 -5.93 7.34 14.17
CA ARG A 239 -5.52 8.63 14.75
C ARG A 239 -4.08 8.97 14.45
N PHE A 240 -3.19 7.95 14.38
CA PHE A 240 -1.83 8.10 13.86
C PHE A 240 -1.86 8.74 12.46
N LEU A 241 -2.70 8.25 11.56
CA LEU A 241 -2.82 8.78 10.20
C LEU A 241 -3.45 10.17 10.16
N GLN A 242 -4.39 10.47 11.05
CA GLN A 242 -4.96 11.82 11.20
C GLN A 242 -3.94 12.84 11.71
N THR A 243 -2.83 12.38 12.31
CA THR A 243 -1.75 13.24 12.80
C THR A 243 -0.82 13.72 11.67
N ILE A 244 -0.82 13.03 10.52
CA ILE A 244 0.07 13.31 9.40
C ILE A 244 -0.62 14.25 8.41
N PRO A 245 -0.18 15.52 8.28
CA PRO A 245 -0.88 16.54 7.49
C PRO A 245 -0.99 16.21 6.01
N GLU A 246 -0.03 15.48 5.46
CA GLU A 246 0.05 15.08 4.06
C GLU A 246 -1.03 14.04 3.68
N VAL A 247 -1.63 13.35 4.67
CA VAL A 247 -2.66 12.33 4.43
C VAL A 247 -4.00 12.97 4.11
N THR A 248 -4.49 12.67 2.92
CA THR A 248 -5.80 13.12 2.43
C THR A 248 -6.88 12.05 2.59
N VAL A 249 -6.61 10.82 2.13
CA VAL A 249 -7.55 9.70 2.21
C VAL A 249 -6.86 8.49 2.83
N THR A 250 -7.52 7.86 3.79
CA THR A 250 -7.12 6.57 4.35
C THR A 250 -8.01 5.47 3.79
N LEU A 251 -7.46 4.59 2.96
CA LEU A 251 -8.19 3.47 2.39
C LEU A 251 -8.25 2.33 3.39
N SER A 252 -9.44 1.95 3.80
CA SER A 252 -9.66 0.80 4.66
C SER A 252 -10.41 -0.30 3.93
N GLY A 253 -9.83 -1.50 3.91
CA GLY A 253 -10.51 -2.72 3.49
C GLY A 253 -11.33 -3.24 4.67
N MET A 254 -12.64 -3.20 4.54
CA MET A 254 -13.60 -3.62 5.56
C MET A 254 -14.33 -4.85 5.07
N SER A 255 -14.24 -5.95 5.81
CA SER A 255 -14.81 -7.25 5.43
C SER A 255 -16.11 -7.58 6.15
N ASP A 256 -16.51 -6.76 7.12
CA ASP A 256 -17.74 -6.93 7.88
C ASP A 256 -18.35 -5.58 8.30
N PHE A 257 -19.60 -5.67 8.77
CA PHE A 257 -20.41 -4.49 9.08
C PHE A 257 -19.94 -3.77 10.36
N GLU A 258 -19.35 -4.47 11.30
CA GLU A 258 -18.84 -3.86 12.52
C GLU A 258 -17.59 -3.03 12.24
N GLN A 259 -16.71 -3.51 11.35
CA GLN A 259 -15.54 -2.76 10.92
C GLN A 259 -15.92 -1.42 10.24
N ILE A 260 -16.92 -1.43 9.34
CA ILE A 260 -17.33 -0.20 8.67
C ILE A 260 -17.97 0.80 9.64
N LYS A 261 -18.81 0.33 10.58
CA LYS A 261 -19.37 1.19 11.62
C LYS A 261 -18.27 1.83 12.47
N GLN A 262 -17.37 1.00 12.99
CA GLN A 262 -16.27 1.44 13.84
C GLN A 262 -15.37 2.47 13.12
N ASN A 263 -15.02 2.20 11.87
CA ASN A 263 -14.17 3.10 11.09
C ASN A 263 -14.87 4.44 10.80
N ILE A 264 -16.16 4.42 10.47
CA ILE A 264 -16.96 5.64 10.27
C ILE A 264 -17.05 6.45 11.56
N ASP A 265 -17.25 5.79 12.69
CA ASP A 265 -17.31 6.46 14.01
C ASP A 265 -15.98 7.13 14.35
N ILE A 266 -14.84 6.47 14.08
CA ILE A 266 -13.51 7.04 14.28
C ILE A 266 -13.31 8.28 13.39
N TYR A 267 -13.73 8.21 12.12
CA TYR A 267 -13.63 9.34 11.17
C TYR A 267 -14.80 10.34 11.28
N SER A 268 -15.66 10.24 12.27
CA SER A 268 -16.70 11.26 12.54
C SER A 268 -16.12 12.58 13.02
N ALA A 269 -14.93 12.56 13.64
CA ALA A 269 -14.19 13.72 14.10
C ALA A 269 -12.69 13.52 13.89
N GLU A 270 -11.96 14.63 13.70
CA GLU A 270 -10.51 14.63 13.66
C GLU A 270 -9.95 14.55 15.08
N LYS A 271 -9.12 13.57 15.36
CA LYS A 271 -8.57 13.28 16.69
C LYS A 271 -7.09 12.91 16.58
N PRO A 272 -6.20 13.84 16.17
CA PRO A 272 -4.77 13.54 16.03
C PRO A 272 -4.17 13.08 17.38
N LEU A 273 -3.08 12.36 17.30
CA LEU A 273 -2.28 11.95 18.46
C LEU A 273 -1.41 13.10 18.95
N THR A 274 -1.10 13.10 20.24
CA THR A 274 -0.03 13.93 20.81
C THR A 274 1.34 13.33 20.50
N ASP A 275 2.41 14.12 20.66
CA ASP A 275 3.80 13.64 20.49
C ASP A 275 4.12 12.47 21.43
N GLU A 276 3.59 12.48 22.66
CA GLU A 276 3.79 11.40 23.63
C GLU A 276 3.09 10.11 23.17
N GLU A 277 1.86 10.21 22.70
CA GLU A 277 1.10 9.08 22.12
C GLU A 277 1.81 8.52 20.89
N MET A 278 2.32 9.39 19.99
CA MET A 278 3.13 9.00 18.83
C MET A 278 4.39 8.22 19.23
N ASN A 279 5.15 8.76 20.20
CA ASN A 279 6.37 8.12 20.69
C ASN A 279 6.08 6.76 21.33
N THR A 280 4.96 6.61 22.01
CA THR A 280 4.51 5.32 22.58
C THR A 280 4.26 4.30 21.47
N LEU A 281 3.56 4.68 20.39
CA LEU A 281 3.35 3.77 19.24
C LEU A 281 4.66 3.41 18.55
N PHE A 282 5.59 4.34 18.39
CA PHE A 282 6.92 4.04 17.83
C PHE A 282 7.74 3.12 18.74
N GLY A 283 7.59 3.24 20.07
CA GLY A 283 8.15 2.28 21.02
C GLY A 283 7.62 0.87 20.78
N PHE A 284 6.31 0.71 20.60
CA PHE A 284 5.70 -0.58 20.26
C PHE A 284 6.14 -1.10 18.89
N ALA A 285 6.22 -0.21 17.88
CA ALA A 285 6.74 -0.58 16.56
C ALA A 285 8.13 -1.19 16.67
N LYS A 286 9.01 -0.55 17.45
CA LYS A 286 10.36 -1.04 17.71
C LYS A 286 10.35 -2.39 18.42
N GLU A 287 9.59 -2.56 19.49
CA GLU A 287 9.47 -3.85 20.19
C GLU A 287 8.98 -4.96 19.23
N MET A 288 7.96 -4.68 18.43
CA MET A 288 7.37 -5.65 17.49
C MET A 288 8.34 -6.08 16.39
N THR A 289 9.24 -5.18 15.97
CA THR A 289 10.23 -5.44 14.91
C THR A 289 11.50 -6.04 15.47
N ASP A 290 12.08 -5.50 16.56
CA ASP A 290 13.37 -5.94 17.13
C ASP A 290 13.38 -7.43 17.55
N GLU A 291 12.24 -7.99 17.97
CA GLU A 291 12.12 -9.41 18.38
C GLU A 291 12.16 -10.40 17.21
N LYS A 292 11.90 -9.96 16.00
CA LYS A 292 11.64 -10.84 14.84
C LYS A 292 12.56 -10.63 13.65
N ILE A 293 13.23 -9.50 13.57
CA ILE A 293 14.01 -9.10 12.40
C ILE A 293 15.51 -9.02 12.67
N LEU A 294 16.28 -9.18 11.61
CA LEU A 294 17.73 -9.01 11.67
C LEU A 294 18.07 -7.51 11.70
N PRO A 295 18.98 -7.06 12.61
CA PRO A 295 19.27 -5.66 12.84
C PRO A 295 20.21 -5.05 11.77
N CYS A 296 19.87 -5.17 10.50
CA CYS A 296 20.68 -4.62 9.42
C CYS A 296 20.55 -3.10 9.36
N THR A 297 21.69 -2.40 9.39
CA THR A 297 21.77 -0.93 9.29
C THR A 297 22.00 -0.42 7.87
N SER A 298 21.97 -1.29 6.88
CA SER A 298 22.22 -0.98 5.46
C SER A 298 23.57 -0.26 5.21
N CYS A 299 24.59 -0.56 5.99
CA CYS A 299 25.94 0.04 5.85
C CYS A 299 26.68 -0.38 4.57
N LYS A 300 26.20 -1.41 3.87
CA LYS A 300 26.67 -1.90 2.56
C LYS A 300 28.08 -2.54 2.54
N TYR A 301 28.77 -2.68 3.68
CA TYR A 301 30.11 -3.30 3.71
C TYR A 301 30.13 -4.72 3.15
N CYS A 302 29.05 -5.49 3.36
CA CYS A 302 28.92 -6.86 2.90
C CYS A 302 28.85 -7.02 1.38
N ILE A 303 28.42 -6.00 0.62
CA ILE A 303 28.22 -6.08 -0.85
C ILE A 303 29.55 -6.33 -1.55
N THR A 304 30.58 -5.54 -1.23
CA THR A 304 31.91 -5.65 -1.86
C THR A 304 32.66 -6.93 -1.51
N HIS A 305 32.19 -7.66 -0.49
CA HIS A 305 32.77 -8.93 -0.04
C HIS A 305 31.99 -10.15 -0.53
N CYS A 306 30.93 -9.95 -1.30
CA CYS A 306 30.13 -11.04 -1.87
C CYS A 306 30.69 -11.44 -3.24
N PRO A 307 31.20 -12.68 -3.44
CA PRO A 307 31.72 -13.13 -4.72
C PRO A 307 30.63 -13.26 -5.78
N GLN A 308 29.35 -13.32 -5.38
CA GLN A 308 28.17 -13.34 -6.25
C GLN A 308 27.59 -11.92 -6.46
N GLU A 309 28.19 -10.88 -5.88
CA GLU A 309 27.75 -9.49 -5.95
C GLU A 309 26.27 -9.30 -5.55
N ILE A 310 25.80 -10.07 -4.58
CA ILE A 310 24.41 -10.01 -4.09
C ILE A 310 24.22 -8.71 -3.30
N ASN A 311 23.09 -8.04 -3.54
CA ASN A 311 22.67 -6.91 -2.70
C ASN A 311 22.13 -7.40 -1.36
N ILE A 312 23.05 -7.83 -0.48
CA ILE A 312 22.75 -8.45 0.82
C ILE A 312 21.84 -7.57 1.70
N PRO A 313 22.07 -6.25 1.86
CA PRO A 313 21.19 -5.42 2.68
C PRO A 313 19.75 -5.44 2.20
N TYR A 314 19.52 -5.40 0.90
CA TYR A 314 18.17 -5.46 0.31
C TYR A 314 17.51 -6.83 0.55
N LEU A 315 18.24 -7.93 0.40
CA LEU A 315 17.70 -9.24 0.71
C LEU A 315 17.40 -9.43 2.21
N ILE A 316 18.16 -8.80 3.11
CA ILE A 316 17.84 -8.79 4.54
C ILE A 316 16.55 -7.99 4.79
N GLU A 317 16.34 -6.87 4.12
CA GLU A 317 15.11 -6.09 4.22
C GLU A 317 13.90 -6.92 3.79
N LEU A 318 13.98 -7.63 2.66
CA LEU A 318 12.93 -8.52 2.18
C LEU A 318 12.70 -9.72 3.11
N TYR A 319 13.75 -10.30 3.65
CA TYR A 319 13.67 -11.37 4.66
C TYR A 319 12.93 -10.86 5.90
N ASN A 320 13.33 -9.72 6.44
CA ASN A 320 12.71 -9.08 7.58
C ASN A 320 11.22 -8.81 7.33
N GLU A 321 10.87 -8.30 6.14
CA GLU A 321 9.48 -8.10 5.75
C GLU A 321 8.70 -9.42 5.74
N HIS A 322 9.26 -10.47 5.14
CA HIS A 322 8.62 -11.79 5.11
C HIS A 322 8.41 -12.37 6.51
N ILE A 323 9.43 -12.34 7.37
CA ILE A 323 9.35 -12.83 8.76
C ILE A 323 8.33 -12.01 9.56
N PHE A 324 8.38 -10.70 9.46
CA PHE A 324 7.47 -9.83 10.20
C PHE A 324 6.01 -9.99 9.77
N THR A 325 5.77 -10.15 8.47
CA THR A 325 4.41 -10.33 7.92
C THR A 325 3.88 -11.76 8.08
N GLY A 326 4.76 -12.73 8.25
CA GLY A 326 4.42 -14.16 8.22
C GLY A 326 4.08 -14.64 6.81
N GLY A 327 4.78 -14.11 5.78
CA GLY A 327 4.64 -14.54 4.39
C GLY A 327 3.76 -13.64 3.51
N GLY A 328 3.87 -12.34 3.64
CA GLY A 328 3.18 -11.36 2.78
C GLY A 328 3.73 -11.36 1.34
N PHE A 329 2.97 -10.77 0.40
CA PHE A 329 3.31 -10.77 -1.03
C PHE A 329 4.50 -9.87 -1.41
N ILE A 330 4.87 -8.88 -0.57
CA ILE A 330 5.88 -7.86 -0.89
C ILE A 330 7.24 -8.50 -1.15
N ALA A 331 7.70 -9.38 -0.26
CA ALA A 331 9.00 -10.04 -0.42
C ALA A 331 9.05 -10.93 -1.65
N SER A 332 8.01 -11.74 -1.90
CA SER A 332 7.92 -12.60 -3.09
C SER A 332 7.91 -11.80 -4.39
N MET A 333 7.14 -10.72 -4.43
CA MET A 333 7.06 -9.82 -5.57
C MET A 333 8.42 -9.15 -5.86
N ALA A 334 9.06 -8.62 -4.82
CA ALA A 334 10.35 -7.95 -4.96
C ALA A 334 11.47 -8.90 -5.38
N LEU A 335 11.48 -10.14 -4.89
CA LEU A 335 12.41 -11.17 -5.34
C LEU A 335 12.22 -11.52 -6.82
N GLY A 336 10.99 -11.47 -7.33
CA GLY A 336 10.71 -11.68 -8.77
C GLY A 336 11.34 -10.63 -9.68
N ALA A 337 11.72 -9.46 -9.15
CA ALA A 337 12.44 -8.41 -9.88
C ALA A 337 13.97 -8.56 -9.84
N ILE A 338 14.49 -9.52 -9.07
CA ILE A 338 15.93 -9.76 -8.92
C ILE A 338 16.34 -10.90 -9.84
N GLU A 339 17.42 -10.69 -10.60
CA GLU A 339 18.01 -11.73 -11.46
C GLU A 339 18.32 -13.00 -10.62
N PRO A 340 18.08 -14.23 -11.16
CA PRO A 340 18.28 -15.47 -10.40
C PRO A 340 19.65 -15.60 -9.76
N GLU A 341 20.70 -15.08 -10.44
CA GLU A 341 22.09 -15.09 -9.98
C GLU A 341 22.37 -14.15 -8.81
N LYS A 342 21.41 -13.29 -8.46
CA LYS A 342 21.48 -12.31 -7.35
C LYS A 342 20.47 -12.58 -6.24
N GLN A 343 19.63 -13.61 -6.40
CA GLN A 343 18.65 -14.02 -5.39
C GLN A 343 19.31 -14.77 -4.21
N PRO A 344 18.58 -15.00 -3.10
CA PRO A 344 19.12 -15.74 -1.95
C PRO A 344 19.70 -17.12 -2.30
N SER A 345 19.12 -17.80 -3.31
CA SER A 345 19.57 -19.11 -3.80
C SER A 345 20.95 -19.10 -4.46
N ALA A 346 21.44 -17.95 -4.89
CA ALA A 346 22.78 -17.80 -5.47
C ALA A 346 23.89 -17.70 -4.40
N CYS A 347 23.53 -17.63 -3.11
CA CYS A 347 24.49 -17.58 -2.03
C CYS A 347 25.29 -18.87 -1.92
N VAL A 348 26.62 -18.79 -2.06
CA VAL A 348 27.54 -19.94 -1.98
C VAL A 348 27.99 -20.27 -0.54
N GLY A 349 27.48 -19.55 0.46
CA GLY A 349 27.76 -19.81 1.88
C GLY A 349 29.20 -19.53 2.32
N CYS A 350 29.94 -18.71 1.60
CA CYS A 350 31.37 -18.44 1.89
C CYS A 350 31.61 -17.59 3.15
N GLN A 351 30.59 -16.95 3.72
CA GLN A 351 30.59 -16.14 4.94
C GLN A 351 31.51 -14.90 4.92
N SER A 352 32.11 -14.54 3.79
CA SER A 352 32.98 -13.36 3.68
C SER A 352 32.25 -12.06 4.08
N CYS A 353 30.96 -11.98 3.79
CA CYS A 353 30.09 -10.84 4.14
C CYS A 353 29.84 -10.74 5.67
N GLU A 354 29.87 -11.86 6.40
CA GLU A 354 29.66 -11.89 7.86
C GLU A 354 30.87 -11.32 8.61
N GLN A 355 32.09 -11.52 8.09
CA GLN A 355 33.34 -11.05 8.72
C GLN A 355 33.40 -9.52 8.78
N VAL A 356 32.71 -8.83 7.88
CA VAL A 356 32.67 -7.36 7.79
C VAL A 356 31.37 -6.75 8.29
N CYS A 357 30.44 -7.58 8.76
CA CYS A 357 29.15 -7.10 9.25
C CYS A 357 29.26 -6.53 10.67
N PRO A 358 29.07 -5.20 10.88
CA PRO A 358 29.15 -4.61 12.21
C PRO A 358 28.10 -5.13 13.20
N GLN A 359 27.01 -5.71 12.66
CA GLN A 359 25.89 -6.25 13.44
C GLN A 359 26.02 -7.76 13.69
N ASN A 360 27.10 -8.39 13.24
CA ASN A 360 27.34 -9.83 13.38
C ASN A 360 26.20 -10.72 12.86
N ILE A 361 25.49 -10.28 11.82
CA ILE A 361 24.38 -11.03 11.21
C ILE A 361 24.91 -12.29 10.54
N LYS A 362 24.25 -13.44 10.79
CA LYS A 362 24.53 -14.72 10.15
C LYS A 362 23.90 -14.74 8.75
N ILE A 363 24.55 -14.07 7.82
CA ILE A 363 24.02 -13.77 6.50
C ILE A 363 23.82 -15.03 5.66
N ALA A 364 24.79 -15.96 5.68
CA ALA A 364 24.71 -17.22 4.92
C ALA A 364 23.55 -18.12 5.42
N GLU A 365 23.34 -18.16 6.75
CA GLU A 365 22.24 -18.87 7.37
C GLU A 365 20.89 -18.24 6.98
N MET A 366 20.79 -16.90 7.07
CA MET A 366 19.61 -16.15 6.65
C MET A 366 19.26 -16.40 5.16
N MET A 367 20.25 -16.37 4.26
CA MET A 367 20.02 -16.66 2.83
C MET A 367 19.47 -18.07 2.62
N SER A 368 20.04 -19.07 3.30
CA SER A 368 19.55 -20.45 3.26
C SER A 368 18.12 -20.59 3.80
N ASP A 369 17.81 -19.87 4.86
CA ASP A 369 16.49 -19.88 5.48
C ASP A 369 15.47 -19.17 4.58
N PHE A 370 15.83 -18.03 4.00
CA PHE A 370 14.97 -17.29 3.08
C PHE A 370 14.52 -18.13 1.88
N VAL A 371 15.44 -18.93 1.29
CA VAL A 371 15.09 -19.87 0.21
C VAL A 371 14.05 -20.91 0.63
N LYS A 372 14.05 -21.33 1.92
CA LYS A 372 13.10 -22.34 2.41
C LYS A 372 11.71 -21.77 2.69
N ILE A 373 11.65 -20.55 3.18
CA ILE A 373 10.40 -19.95 3.66
C ILE A 373 9.66 -19.16 2.58
N ILE A 374 10.38 -18.67 1.56
CA ILE A 374 9.77 -17.98 0.42
C ILE A 374 9.25 -19.01 -0.59
N LYS A 375 7.97 -19.10 -0.73
CA LYS A 375 7.32 -20.05 -1.66
C LYS A 375 6.40 -19.32 -2.63
#